data_4f315c08adf810acc28dcd5065b68c6d
#
_entry.id   4f315c08adf810acc28dcd5065b68c6d
#
_cell.length_a   1.000
_cell.length_b   1.000
_cell.length_c   1.000
_cell.angle_alpha   90.00
_cell.angle_beta   90.00
_cell.angle_gamma   90.00
#
_symmetry.space_group_name_H-M   'P 1'
#
loop_
_entity.id
_entity.type
_entity.pdbx_description
1 polymer ?
#
loop_
_entity_poly.entity_id
_entity_poly.type
_entity_poly.pdbx_seq_one_letter_code
_entity_poly.pdbx_strand_id
1 'polypeptide(L)'
;MLLRTRITRIVEYGWQHPEGPVLLTLADLGVMLSLTTVQVSQLLQEARTATGKTLLTKGYYFDQGMRPTHKGPIIALYEAGYDETDIAQRTGHQAKSVGRYIRDYERVKLLLKTGTASDRITYLTGLQPNVVRAYTGMVSQYHPDWMSEQNLSPAQT
;
A
#
# COMPACT_ATOMS: atom_id res chain seq x y z
N MET A 1 12.87 -5.24 21.19
CA MET A 1 13.65 -5.24 19.94
C MET A 1 13.49 -6.53 19.15
N LEU A 2 13.67 -7.70 19.75
CA LEU A 2 13.53 -8.99 19.05
C LEU A 2 12.13 -9.26 18.49
N LEU A 3 11.07 -8.93 19.24
CA LEU A 3 9.68 -9.11 18.80
C LEU A 3 9.30 -8.21 17.63
N ARG A 4 9.78 -6.97 17.59
CA ARG A 4 9.56 -6.07 16.45
C ARG A 4 10.17 -6.61 15.16
N THR A 5 11.39 -7.12 15.25
CA THR A 5 12.07 -7.74 14.10
C THR A 5 11.34 -9.00 13.64
N ARG A 6 10.88 -9.83 14.56
CA ARG A 6 10.14 -11.05 14.23
C ARG A 6 8.80 -10.75 13.55
N ILE A 7 8.02 -9.84 14.10
CA ILE A 7 6.71 -9.50 13.51
C ILE A 7 6.88 -8.87 12.12
N THR A 8 7.87 -8.01 11.95
CA THR A 8 8.19 -7.41 10.65
C THR A 8 8.50 -8.50 9.62
N ARG A 9 9.38 -9.43 9.94
CA ARG A 9 9.75 -10.53 9.04
C ARG A 9 8.58 -11.45 8.72
N ILE A 10 7.73 -11.76 9.70
CA ILE A 10 6.56 -12.63 9.48
C ILE A 10 5.59 -11.96 8.50
N VAL A 11 5.28 -10.70 8.71
CA VAL A 11 4.36 -9.95 7.85
C VAL A 11 4.93 -9.77 6.44
N GLU A 12 6.20 -9.42 6.33
CA GLU A 12 6.88 -9.29 5.02
C GLU A 12 6.99 -10.63 4.30
N TYR A 13 7.31 -11.71 5.00
CA TYR A 13 7.37 -13.04 4.41
C TYR A 13 6.01 -13.49 3.86
N GLY A 14 4.95 -13.27 4.63
CA GLY A 14 3.59 -13.55 4.16
C GLY A 14 3.24 -12.74 2.91
N TRP A 15 3.59 -11.47 2.90
CA TRP A 15 3.35 -10.59 1.75
C TRP A 15 4.12 -11.01 0.50
N GLN A 16 5.36 -11.49 0.67
CA GLN A 16 6.26 -11.89 -0.42
C GLN A 16 6.18 -13.40 -0.75
N HIS A 17 5.18 -14.10 -0.24
CA HIS A 17 5.09 -15.55 -0.41
C HIS A 17 5.03 -15.95 -1.89
N PRO A 18 5.79 -16.96 -2.34
CA PRO A 18 5.92 -17.32 -3.76
C PRO A 18 4.61 -17.70 -4.45
N GLU A 19 3.68 -18.28 -3.69
CA GLU A 19 2.35 -18.69 -4.21
C GLU A 19 1.31 -17.57 -4.15
N GLY A 20 1.69 -16.38 -3.75
CA GLY A 20 0.86 -15.20 -3.64
C GLY A 20 0.82 -14.61 -2.23
N PRO A 21 0.47 -13.33 -2.11
CA PRO A 21 0.47 -12.65 -0.81
C PRO A 21 -0.45 -13.31 0.20
N VAL A 22 0.09 -13.62 1.36
CA VAL A 22 -0.65 -14.10 2.53
C VAL A 22 -0.80 -12.94 3.51
N LEU A 23 -2.02 -12.53 3.74
CA LEU A 23 -2.35 -11.51 4.73
C LEU A 23 -2.74 -12.17 6.06
N LEU A 24 -1.91 -11.95 7.06
CA LEU A 24 -2.13 -12.46 8.40
C LEU A 24 -3.08 -11.54 9.19
N THR A 25 -3.94 -12.14 9.99
CA THR A 25 -4.77 -11.41 10.95
C THR A 25 -3.99 -11.11 12.23
N LEU A 26 -4.50 -10.18 13.05
CA LEU A 26 -3.95 -9.96 14.38
C LEU A 26 -4.02 -11.23 15.25
N ALA A 27 -5.06 -12.04 15.06
CA ALA A 27 -5.21 -13.32 15.76
C ALA A 27 -4.14 -14.34 15.33
N ASP A 28 -3.86 -14.45 14.04
CA ASP A 28 -2.79 -15.32 13.52
C ASP A 28 -1.43 -14.92 14.09
N LEU A 29 -1.11 -13.65 14.09
CA LEU A 29 0.13 -13.11 14.66
C LEU A 29 0.18 -13.32 16.18
N GLY A 30 -0.95 -13.17 16.86
CA GLY A 30 -1.07 -13.45 18.30
C GLY A 30 -0.73 -14.89 18.63
N VAL A 31 -1.25 -15.85 17.86
CA VAL A 31 -0.93 -17.28 18.04
C VAL A 31 0.55 -17.54 17.75
N MET A 32 1.08 -17.03 16.65
CA MET A 32 2.48 -17.24 16.24
C MET A 32 3.49 -16.66 17.23
N LEU A 33 3.16 -15.55 17.88
CA LEU A 33 4.05 -14.84 18.81
C LEU A 33 3.70 -15.05 20.27
N SER A 34 2.62 -15.78 20.57
CA SER A 34 2.08 -15.96 21.92
C SER A 34 1.71 -14.63 22.60
N LEU A 35 1.07 -13.75 21.85
CA LEU A 35 0.64 -12.42 22.27
C LEU A 35 -0.88 -12.26 22.12
N THR A 36 -1.44 -11.35 22.90
CA THR A 36 -2.82 -10.90 22.69
C THR A 36 -2.93 -10.03 21.42
N THR A 37 -4.13 -9.92 20.86
CA THR A 37 -4.38 -9.05 19.69
C THR A 37 -4.05 -7.58 19.98
N VAL A 38 -4.26 -7.11 21.20
CA VAL A 38 -3.89 -5.74 21.64
C VAL A 38 -2.38 -5.57 21.62
N GLN A 39 -1.63 -6.53 22.18
CA GLN A 39 -0.16 -6.50 22.16
C GLN A 39 0.39 -6.56 20.73
N VAL A 40 -0.21 -7.39 19.86
CA VAL A 40 0.15 -7.45 18.44
C VAL A 40 -0.09 -6.11 17.76
N SER A 41 -1.23 -5.48 18.00
CA SER A 41 -1.57 -4.16 17.41
C SER A 41 -0.55 -3.09 17.83
N GLN A 42 -0.21 -3.03 19.11
CA GLN A 42 0.81 -2.10 19.63
C GLN A 42 2.19 -2.36 19.01
N LEU A 43 2.59 -3.65 18.94
CA LEU A 43 3.87 -4.05 18.38
C LEU A 43 3.98 -3.72 16.89
N LEU A 44 2.90 -3.88 16.11
CA LEU A 44 2.84 -3.48 14.71
C LEU A 44 2.96 -1.96 14.54
N GLN A 45 2.29 -1.20 15.39
CA GLN A 45 2.38 0.26 15.40
C GLN A 45 3.83 0.71 15.66
N GLU A 46 4.47 0.15 16.66
CA GLU A 46 5.88 0.42 16.98
C GLU A 46 6.81 0.03 15.83
N ALA A 47 6.58 -1.14 15.21
CA ALA A 47 7.38 -1.61 14.08
C ALA A 47 7.23 -0.71 12.85
N ARG A 48 6.01 -0.26 12.54
CA ARG A 48 5.75 0.70 11.45
C ARG A 48 6.47 2.03 11.69
N THR A 49 6.39 2.54 12.90
CA THR A 49 7.05 3.80 13.28
C THR A 49 8.58 3.67 13.21
N ALA A 50 9.14 2.57 13.73
CA ALA A 50 10.58 2.35 13.78
C ALA A 50 11.21 2.08 12.41
N THR A 51 10.50 1.40 11.50
CA THR A 51 11.03 0.98 10.19
C THR A 51 10.58 1.87 9.03
N GLY A 52 9.55 2.69 9.23
CA GLY A 52 8.90 3.43 8.14
C GLY A 52 8.16 2.54 7.13
N LYS A 53 8.08 1.23 7.37
CA LYS A 53 7.46 0.27 6.48
C LYS A 53 5.97 0.14 6.75
N THR A 54 5.18 -0.01 5.69
CA THR A 54 3.77 -0.37 5.80
C THR A 54 3.65 -1.88 5.95
N LEU A 55 3.47 -2.33 7.19
CA LEU A 55 3.28 -3.75 7.50
C LEU A 55 1.79 -4.08 7.34
N LEU A 56 1.46 -4.79 6.27
CA LEU A 56 0.08 -5.09 5.91
C LEU A 56 -0.42 -6.35 6.62
N THR A 57 -1.28 -6.16 7.60
CA THR A 57 -2.16 -7.22 8.13
C THR A 57 -3.49 -7.21 7.39
N LYS A 58 -4.26 -8.28 7.50
CA LYS A 58 -5.58 -8.38 6.86
C LYS A 58 -6.52 -7.25 7.31
N GLY A 59 -6.55 -6.94 8.60
CA GLY A 59 -7.37 -5.86 9.13
C GLY A 59 -6.91 -4.48 8.67
N TYR A 60 -5.61 -4.20 8.76
CA TYR A 60 -5.03 -2.93 8.31
C TYR A 60 -5.23 -2.70 6.80
N TYR A 61 -5.19 -3.77 6.05
CA TYR A 61 -5.37 -3.79 4.61
C TYR A 61 -6.83 -3.48 4.20
N PHE A 62 -7.81 -4.03 4.93
CA PHE A 62 -9.23 -3.80 4.68
C PHE A 62 -9.81 -2.60 5.42
N ASP A 63 -9.14 -2.13 6.47
CA ASP A 63 -9.67 -1.15 7.41
C ASP A 63 -8.76 0.08 7.55
N GLN A 64 -8.29 0.59 6.42
CA GLN A 64 -7.47 1.81 6.38
C GLN A 64 -8.34 3.04 6.62
N GLY A 65 -8.72 3.27 7.88
CA GLY A 65 -9.48 4.42 8.33
C GLY A 65 -10.99 4.26 8.17
N MET A 66 -11.75 5.31 8.47
CA MET A 66 -13.21 5.32 8.55
C MET A 66 -13.94 5.06 7.22
N ARG A 67 -13.23 4.85 6.14
CA ARG A 67 -13.76 4.40 4.84
C ARG A 67 -12.83 3.34 4.29
N PRO A 68 -13.32 2.09 4.12
CA PRO A 68 -12.52 1.07 3.46
C PRO A 68 -12.14 1.56 2.06
N THR A 69 -10.86 1.84 1.87
CA THR A 69 -10.36 2.16 0.54
C THR A 69 -9.98 0.85 -0.14
N HIS A 70 -10.82 0.40 -1.05
CA HIS A 70 -10.56 -0.79 -1.86
C HIS A 70 -9.34 -0.66 -2.77
N LYS A 71 -8.81 0.55 -2.91
CA LYS A 71 -7.68 0.87 -3.78
C LYS A 71 -6.36 0.24 -3.33
N GLY A 72 -6.05 0.30 -2.04
CA GLY A 72 -4.79 -0.22 -1.49
C GLY A 72 -4.55 -1.69 -1.83
N PRO A 73 -5.50 -2.58 -1.52
CA PRO A 73 -5.46 -3.98 -1.88
C PRO A 73 -5.23 -4.26 -3.36
N ILE A 74 -5.99 -3.60 -4.19
CA ILE A 74 -5.94 -3.77 -5.65
C ILE A 74 -4.56 -3.35 -6.17
N ILE A 75 -4.07 -2.20 -5.77
CA ILE A 75 -2.79 -1.68 -6.24
C ILE A 75 -1.62 -2.51 -5.71
N ALA A 76 -1.70 -2.99 -4.48
CA ALA A 76 -0.68 -3.86 -3.92
C ALA A 76 -0.52 -5.16 -4.72
N LEU A 77 -1.62 -5.80 -5.11
CA LEU A 77 -1.59 -6.99 -5.96
C LEU A 77 -1.12 -6.67 -7.38
N TYR A 78 -1.52 -5.53 -7.92
CA TYR A 78 -1.08 -5.06 -9.22
C TYR A 78 0.45 -4.85 -9.28
N GLU A 79 1.02 -4.18 -8.29
CA GLU A 79 2.48 -3.99 -8.20
C GLU A 79 3.24 -5.31 -7.92
N ALA A 80 2.56 -6.30 -7.35
CA ALA A 80 3.10 -7.65 -7.20
C ALA A 80 3.06 -8.49 -8.49
N GLY A 81 2.45 -7.97 -9.57
CA GLY A 81 2.44 -8.61 -10.89
C GLY A 81 1.17 -9.42 -11.23
N TYR A 82 0.12 -9.33 -10.43
CA TYR A 82 -1.15 -9.98 -10.71
C TYR A 82 -1.94 -9.24 -11.78
N ASP A 83 -2.67 -9.99 -12.62
CA ASP A 83 -3.56 -9.40 -13.62
C ASP A 83 -4.93 -8.99 -13.01
N GLU A 84 -5.73 -8.27 -13.79
CA GLU A 84 -7.03 -7.75 -13.34
C GLU A 84 -7.99 -8.85 -12.88
N THR A 85 -7.98 -10.00 -13.55
CA THR A 85 -8.87 -11.15 -13.24
C THR A 85 -8.48 -11.78 -11.91
N ASP A 86 -7.19 -12.02 -11.70
CA ASP A 86 -6.68 -12.56 -10.44
C ASP A 86 -6.90 -11.60 -9.27
N ILE A 87 -6.70 -10.31 -9.48
CA ILE A 87 -6.96 -9.28 -8.47
C ILE A 87 -8.46 -9.24 -8.12
N ALA A 88 -9.33 -9.29 -9.11
CA ALA A 88 -10.77 -9.32 -8.89
C ALA A 88 -11.21 -10.51 -8.04
N GLN A 89 -10.72 -11.71 -8.35
CA GLN A 89 -10.98 -12.91 -7.58
C GLN A 89 -10.48 -12.83 -6.14
N ARG A 90 -9.25 -12.36 -5.95
CA ARG A 90 -8.59 -12.28 -4.62
C ARG A 90 -9.20 -11.21 -3.72
N THR A 91 -9.69 -10.12 -4.29
CA THR A 91 -10.25 -8.98 -3.54
C THR A 91 -11.77 -8.99 -3.44
N GLY A 92 -12.46 -9.87 -4.16
CA GLY A 92 -13.91 -9.92 -4.21
C GLY A 92 -14.54 -8.74 -4.97
N HIS A 93 -13.75 -8.06 -5.82
CA HIS A 93 -14.22 -6.94 -6.64
C HIS A 93 -14.55 -7.38 -8.07
N GLN A 94 -15.38 -6.59 -8.75
CA GLN A 94 -15.62 -6.79 -10.18
C GLN A 94 -14.37 -6.39 -11.00
N ALA A 95 -14.04 -7.16 -12.03
CA ALA A 95 -12.88 -6.88 -12.90
C ALA A 95 -12.91 -5.46 -13.50
N LYS A 96 -14.10 -4.96 -13.87
CA LYS A 96 -14.29 -3.59 -14.35
C LYS A 96 -13.86 -2.53 -13.33
N SER A 97 -14.17 -2.75 -12.05
CA SER A 97 -13.77 -1.84 -10.97
C SER A 97 -12.27 -1.90 -10.71
N VAL A 98 -11.70 -3.10 -10.73
CA VAL A 98 -10.24 -3.32 -10.63
C VAL A 98 -9.52 -2.58 -11.75
N GLY A 99 -9.95 -2.76 -13.00
CA GLY A 99 -9.35 -2.09 -14.15
C GLY A 99 -9.41 -0.56 -14.05
N ARG A 100 -10.50 -0.01 -13.52
CA ARG A 100 -10.61 1.43 -13.28
C ARG A 100 -9.58 1.93 -12.26
N TYR A 101 -9.44 1.25 -11.12
CA TYR A 101 -8.46 1.61 -10.10
C TYR A 101 -7.04 1.53 -10.62
N ILE A 102 -6.70 0.49 -11.38
CA ILE A 102 -5.38 0.34 -11.99
C ILE A 102 -5.10 1.46 -13.00
N ARG A 103 -6.04 1.81 -13.86
CA ARG A 103 -5.88 2.91 -14.82
C ARG A 103 -5.68 4.26 -14.13
N ASP A 104 -6.45 4.55 -13.10
CA ASP A 104 -6.31 5.79 -12.33
C ASP A 104 -4.94 5.85 -11.62
N TYR A 105 -4.52 4.73 -11.05
CA TYR A 105 -3.20 4.61 -10.45
C TYR A 105 -2.06 4.83 -11.45
N GLU A 106 -2.13 4.19 -12.61
CA GLU A 106 -1.10 4.34 -13.66
C GLU A 106 -1.02 5.76 -14.21
N ARG A 107 -2.16 6.45 -14.32
CA ARG A 107 -2.17 7.88 -14.71
C ARG A 107 -1.44 8.75 -13.69
N VAL A 108 -1.74 8.58 -12.42
CA VAL A 108 -1.06 9.33 -11.35
C VAL A 108 0.42 8.97 -11.30
N LYS A 109 0.74 7.69 -11.36
CA LYS A 109 2.11 7.16 -11.38
C LYS A 109 2.95 7.76 -12.52
N LEU A 110 2.42 7.76 -13.74
CA LEU A 110 3.09 8.34 -14.91
C LEU A 110 3.36 9.83 -14.74
N LEU A 111 2.38 10.58 -14.26
CA LEU A 111 2.52 12.02 -14.05
C LEU A 111 3.50 12.35 -12.92
N LEU A 112 3.52 11.56 -11.85
CA LEU A 112 4.53 11.69 -10.80
C LEU A 112 5.94 11.39 -11.31
N LYS A 113 6.09 10.36 -12.14
CA LYS A 113 7.38 10.01 -12.76
C LYS A 113 7.94 11.15 -13.62
N THR A 114 7.08 11.93 -14.26
CA THR A 114 7.47 13.09 -15.07
C THR A 114 7.63 14.38 -14.25
N GLY A 115 7.51 14.33 -12.93
CA GLY A 115 7.69 15.48 -12.04
C GLY A 115 6.50 16.44 -11.96
N THR A 116 5.32 15.99 -12.37
CA THR A 116 4.10 16.81 -12.36
C THR A 116 3.63 17.09 -10.92
N ALA A 117 3.33 18.35 -10.60
CA ALA A 117 2.81 18.74 -9.30
C ALA A 117 1.41 18.20 -9.02
N SER A 118 1.07 17.98 -7.75
CA SER A 118 -0.15 17.32 -7.31
C SER A 118 -1.44 18.01 -7.77
N ASP A 119 -1.49 19.33 -7.74
CA ASP A 119 -2.61 20.14 -8.23
C ASP A 119 -2.79 19.98 -9.75
N ARG A 120 -1.69 19.92 -10.48
CA ARG A 120 -1.71 19.67 -11.92
C ARG A 120 -2.18 18.25 -12.26
N ILE A 121 -1.78 17.26 -11.45
CA ILE A 121 -2.27 15.88 -11.59
C ILE A 121 -3.79 15.82 -11.39
N THR A 122 -4.30 16.49 -10.37
CA THR A 122 -5.74 16.61 -10.11
C THR A 122 -6.48 17.19 -11.33
N TYR A 123 -5.95 18.26 -11.89
CA TYR A 123 -6.53 18.88 -13.09
C TYR A 123 -6.50 17.96 -14.33
N LEU A 124 -5.37 17.33 -14.60
CA LEU A 124 -5.17 16.49 -15.79
C LEU A 124 -5.95 15.17 -15.72
N THR A 125 -6.09 14.59 -14.54
CA THR A 125 -6.77 13.29 -14.37
C THR A 125 -8.26 13.42 -14.11
N GLY A 126 -8.73 14.58 -13.64
CA GLY A 126 -10.10 14.77 -13.17
C GLY A 126 -10.42 14.04 -11.86
N LEU A 127 -9.43 13.45 -11.21
CA LEU A 127 -9.60 12.77 -9.93
C LEU A 127 -9.70 13.80 -8.78
N GLN A 128 -10.43 13.43 -7.73
CA GLN A 128 -10.51 14.27 -6.54
C GLN A 128 -9.13 14.40 -5.85
N PRO A 129 -8.82 15.55 -5.20
CA PRO A 129 -7.52 15.76 -4.54
C PRO A 129 -7.15 14.69 -3.52
N ASN A 130 -8.12 14.20 -2.76
CA ASN A 130 -7.91 13.12 -1.80
C ASN A 130 -7.57 11.78 -2.48
N VAL A 131 -8.12 11.51 -3.64
CA VAL A 131 -7.83 10.32 -4.47
C VAL A 131 -6.42 10.40 -5.04
N VAL A 132 -6.04 11.55 -5.60
CA VAL A 132 -4.67 11.80 -6.08
C VAL A 132 -3.66 11.62 -4.96
N ARG A 133 -3.96 12.14 -3.78
CA ARG A 133 -3.11 12.02 -2.59
C ARG A 133 -2.93 10.55 -2.16
N ALA A 134 -4.02 9.77 -2.19
CA ALA A 134 -3.97 8.35 -1.87
C ALA A 134 -3.09 7.57 -2.86
N TYR A 135 -3.25 7.78 -4.15
CA TYR A 135 -2.41 7.15 -5.17
C TYR A 135 -0.96 7.63 -5.12
N THR A 136 -0.72 8.90 -4.84
CA THR A 136 0.64 9.43 -4.63
C THR A 136 1.35 8.73 -3.48
N GLY A 137 0.66 8.49 -2.37
CA GLY A 137 1.18 7.72 -1.25
C GLY A 137 1.54 6.29 -1.63
N MET A 138 0.72 5.64 -2.44
CA MET A 138 0.99 4.29 -2.94
C MET A 138 2.20 4.26 -3.88
N VAL A 139 2.30 5.20 -4.80
CA VAL A 139 3.47 5.32 -5.69
C VAL A 139 4.75 5.54 -4.88
N SER A 140 4.71 6.39 -3.88
CA SER A 140 5.84 6.63 -2.97
C SER A 140 6.26 5.36 -2.22
N GLN A 141 5.30 4.53 -1.85
CA GLN A 141 5.56 3.26 -1.17
C GLN A 141 6.26 2.23 -2.07
N TYR A 142 5.81 2.10 -3.31
CA TYR A 142 6.33 1.09 -4.26
C TYR A 142 7.52 1.58 -5.09
N HIS A 143 7.64 2.89 -5.26
CA HIS A 143 8.70 3.54 -6.04
C HIS A 143 9.32 4.71 -5.27
N PRO A 144 9.95 4.45 -4.10
CA PRO A 144 10.48 5.51 -3.24
C PRO A 144 11.57 6.35 -3.93
N ASP A 145 12.31 5.75 -4.85
CA ASP A 145 13.41 6.41 -5.56
C ASP A 145 12.94 7.59 -6.42
N TRP A 146 11.73 7.50 -6.97
CA TRP A 146 11.18 8.57 -7.80
C TRP A 146 10.83 9.84 -7.02
N MET A 147 10.56 9.70 -5.73
CA MET A 147 10.21 10.82 -4.87
C MET A 147 11.46 11.55 -4.36
N SER A 148 12.60 10.87 -4.28
CA SER A 148 13.87 11.48 -3.86
C SER A 148 14.47 12.38 -4.94
N GLU A 149 14.31 12.07 -6.20
CA GLU A 149 14.82 12.88 -7.32
C GLU A 149 14.09 14.22 -7.46
N GLN A 150 12.81 14.28 -7.08
CA GLN A 150 12.02 15.52 -7.15
C GLN A 150 12.39 16.54 -6.06
N ASN A 151 12.95 16.08 -4.95
CA ASN A 151 13.42 16.96 -3.87
C ASN A 151 14.83 17.52 -4.12
N LEU A 152 15.52 17.06 -5.16
CA LEU A 152 16.89 17.48 -5.50
C LEU A 152 16.96 18.54 -6.61
N SER A 153 15.83 18.88 -7.25
CA SER A 153 15.79 20.00 -8.17
C SER A 153 15.55 21.29 -7.38
N PRO A 154 16.57 22.16 -7.20
CA PRO A 154 16.32 23.48 -6.67
C PRO A 154 15.41 24.22 -7.65
N ALA A 155 14.37 24.83 -7.11
CA ALA A 155 13.55 25.79 -7.87
C ALA A 155 14.50 26.78 -8.57
N GLN A 156 14.69 26.61 -9.84
CA GLN A 156 15.28 27.65 -10.65
C GLN A 156 14.20 28.69 -10.89
N THR A 157 14.37 29.80 -10.24
CA THR A 157 13.74 31.08 -10.50
C THR A 157 13.77 31.42 -11.96
#